data_1dfb737823686eb4886cc39e34271f64
#
_entry.id   1dfb737823686eb4886cc39e34271f64
#
_cell.length_a   1.000
_cell.length_b   1.000
_cell.length_c   1.000
_cell.angle_alpha   90.00
_cell.angle_beta   90.00
_cell.angle_gamma   90.00
#
_symmetry.space_group_name_H-M   'P 1'
#
loop_
_entity.id
_entity.type
_entity.pdbx_description
1 polymer ?
#
loop_
_entity_poly.entity_id
_entity_poly.type
_entity_poly.pdbx_seq_one_letter_code
_entity_poly.pdbx_strand_id
1 'polypeptide(L)'
;RFFHGLPPKDLIDHAISLRARSTDRMRLGAIKVVADGSIQGFSARLRAPGYFNGAPNGLWYISPEQMREIYDLALENNLLVHTHTNGDQATQLAIETLEAALDQRPTHDHRFTLQHCQLADAAQFRQMAKLGMCVNLFANHHFFWGDEHYRLTVGPERAERMNACRTALANDIPMGIHSDAPITPLGPLFTAWCAVNRITASGRVQGDFECISVEDALYAITLGAAYTLKLDGEIGSIEAGKHADFAVLEDDPTEIDGADLKDVRVWGTVQAGRVFEAQGA
;
A
#
# COMPACT_ATOMS: atom_id res chain seq x y z
N ARG A 1 -13.69 0.21 -12.34
CA ARG A 1 -14.24 1.57 -12.53
C ARG A 1 -14.06 2.32 -11.22
N PHE A 2 -13.31 3.41 -11.24
CA PHE A 2 -13.33 4.38 -10.14
C PHE A 2 -14.71 5.05 -10.16
N PHE A 3 -15.48 4.88 -9.10
CA PHE A 3 -16.81 5.48 -8.97
C PHE A 3 -16.72 6.92 -8.44
N HIS A 4 -15.85 7.75 -9.05
CA HIS A 4 -15.85 9.18 -8.79
C HIS A 4 -17.20 9.74 -9.23
N GLY A 5 -17.97 10.26 -8.28
CA GLY A 5 -19.24 10.92 -8.53
C GLY A 5 -20.50 10.16 -8.08
N LEU A 6 -20.38 8.94 -7.53
CA LEU A 6 -21.52 8.36 -6.82
C LEU A 6 -21.68 8.99 -5.44
N PRO A 7 -22.91 9.25 -4.99
CA PRO A 7 -23.17 9.56 -3.59
C PRO A 7 -22.60 8.47 -2.68
N PRO A 8 -22.04 8.80 -1.51
CA PRO A 8 -21.46 7.81 -0.59
C PRO A 8 -22.36 6.61 -0.29
N LYS A 9 -23.65 6.88 -0.04
CA LYS A 9 -24.62 5.81 0.21
C LYS A 9 -24.75 4.83 -0.96
N ASP A 10 -24.82 5.32 -2.20
CA ASP A 10 -24.95 4.47 -3.38
C ASP A 10 -23.70 3.61 -3.59
N LEU A 11 -22.51 4.16 -3.30
CA LEU A 11 -21.26 3.42 -3.31
C LEU A 11 -21.28 2.26 -2.30
N ILE A 12 -21.73 2.52 -1.09
CA ILE A 12 -21.84 1.52 -0.01
C ILE A 12 -22.87 0.44 -0.38
N ASP A 13 -24.05 0.82 -0.82
CA ASP A 13 -25.12 -0.13 -1.23
C ASP A 13 -24.61 -1.02 -2.37
N HIS A 14 -23.88 -0.44 -3.33
CA HIS A 14 -23.27 -1.20 -4.41
C HIS A 14 -22.21 -2.19 -3.90
N ALA A 15 -21.32 -1.76 -3.00
CA ALA A 15 -20.29 -2.63 -2.41
C ALA A 15 -20.93 -3.81 -1.65
N ILE A 16 -21.99 -3.57 -0.89
CA ILE A 16 -22.76 -4.61 -0.19
C ILE A 16 -23.34 -5.61 -1.20
N SER A 17 -23.97 -5.12 -2.27
CA SER A 17 -24.54 -5.98 -3.31
C SER A 17 -23.51 -6.86 -4.01
N LEU A 18 -22.28 -6.35 -4.19
CA LEU A 18 -21.18 -7.09 -4.80
C LEU A 18 -20.62 -8.15 -3.86
N ARG A 19 -20.63 -7.94 -2.55
CA ARG A 19 -20.07 -8.89 -1.57
C ARG A 19 -20.70 -10.28 -1.70
N ALA A 20 -22.01 -10.35 -1.93
CA ALA A 20 -22.74 -11.59 -2.13
C ALA A 20 -22.33 -12.37 -3.40
N ARG A 21 -21.58 -11.72 -4.30
CA ARG A 21 -21.07 -12.32 -5.54
C ARG A 21 -19.60 -12.77 -5.43
N SER A 22 -19.01 -12.69 -4.25
CA SER A 22 -17.66 -13.19 -4.01
C SER A 22 -17.58 -14.70 -4.23
N THR A 23 -16.42 -15.15 -4.69
CA THR A 23 -16.09 -16.56 -4.90
C THR A 23 -14.78 -16.88 -4.19
N ASP A 24 -14.36 -18.14 -4.18
CA ASP A 24 -13.07 -18.56 -3.62
C ASP A 24 -11.88 -17.85 -4.28
N ARG A 25 -12.05 -17.43 -5.55
CA ARG A 25 -10.99 -16.79 -6.34
C ARG A 25 -11.12 -15.29 -6.49
N MET A 26 -12.24 -14.71 -6.07
CA MET A 26 -12.49 -13.28 -6.20
C MET A 26 -13.30 -12.75 -5.03
N ARG A 27 -12.72 -11.86 -4.26
CA ARG A 27 -13.40 -11.14 -3.17
C ARG A 27 -13.86 -9.77 -3.66
N LEU A 28 -15.13 -9.49 -3.46
CA LEU A 28 -15.77 -8.25 -3.87
C LEU A 28 -16.32 -7.51 -2.64
N GLY A 29 -16.57 -6.22 -2.79
CA GLY A 29 -17.20 -5.40 -1.75
C GLY A 29 -16.22 -4.55 -0.92
N ALA A 30 -14.90 -4.59 -1.21
CA ALA A 30 -13.98 -3.59 -0.69
C ALA A 30 -14.15 -2.27 -1.44
N ILE A 31 -13.93 -1.15 -0.75
CA ILE A 31 -14.07 0.20 -1.28
C ILE A 31 -12.70 0.82 -1.50
N LYS A 32 -12.49 1.42 -2.67
CA LYS A 32 -11.34 2.27 -2.94
C LYS A 32 -11.78 3.74 -2.93
N VAL A 33 -11.18 4.51 -2.04
CA VAL A 33 -11.26 5.98 -2.00
C VAL A 33 -9.99 6.57 -2.58
N VAL A 34 -10.09 7.68 -3.30
CA VAL A 34 -8.94 8.42 -3.81
C VAL A 34 -8.98 9.82 -3.21
N ALA A 35 -8.05 10.13 -2.30
CA ALA A 35 -8.02 11.42 -1.61
C ALA A 35 -7.35 12.51 -2.44
N ASP A 36 -6.20 12.21 -3.02
CA ASP A 36 -5.39 13.15 -3.82
C ASP A 36 -4.82 12.46 -5.07
N GLY A 37 -3.96 13.16 -5.79
CA GLY A 37 -3.33 12.63 -7.00
C GLY A 37 -1.92 12.08 -6.75
N SER A 38 -1.05 12.17 -7.78
CA SER A 38 0.31 11.63 -7.76
C SER A 38 1.36 12.73 -7.54
N ILE A 39 2.50 12.37 -6.93
CA ILE A 39 3.61 13.29 -6.69
C ILE A 39 4.25 13.70 -8.01
N GLN A 40 4.55 12.74 -8.90
CA GLN A 40 5.16 12.98 -10.21
C GLN A 40 4.26 13.78 -11.17
N GLY A 41 2.94 13.73 -10.95
CA GLY A 41 1.95 14.51 -11.71
C GLY A 41 1.59 15.85 -11.05
N PHE A 42 2.30 16.27 -10.00
CA PHE A 42 2.04 17.50 -9.25
C PHE A 42 0.60 17.66 -8.79
N SER A 43 -0.07 16.54 -8.52
CA SER A 43 -1.47 16.49 -8.09
C SER A 43 -1.68 15.91 -6.69
N ALA A 44 -0.62 15.44 -6.02
CA ALA A 44 -0.64 15.06 -4.62
C ALA A 44 -0.78 16.30 -3.70
N ARG A 45 -1.52 16.16 -2.59
CA ARG A 45 -1.74 17.23 -1.60
C ARG A 45 -0.64 17.23 -0.55
N LEU A 46 0.21 18.23 -0.60
CA LEU A 46 1.39 18.36 0.24
C LEU A 46 1.19 19.43 1.32
N ARG A 47 1.68 19.16 2.53
CA ARG A 47 1.87 20.18 3.56
C ARG A 47 2.95 21.19 3.13
N ALA A 48 2.98 22.35 3.78
CA ALA A 48 4.07 23.30 3.60
C ALA A 48 5.44 22.60 3.76
N PRO A 49 6.44 22.93 2.95
CA PRO A 49 6.48 24.00 1.95
C PRO A 49 5.86 23.67 0.57
N GLY A 50 5.19 22.52 0.38
CA GLY A 50 4.63 22.12 -0.89
C GLY A 50 5.65 21.43 -1.79
N TYR A 51 5.51 21.59 -3.11
CA TYR A 51 6.44 21.04 -4.09
C TYR A 51 7.77 21.80 -4.10
N PHE A 52 8.86 21.05 -4.20
CA PHE A 52 10.23 21.62 -4.13
C PHE A 52 10.53 22.61 -5.25
N ASN A 53 9.98 22.40 -6.43
CA ASN A 53 10.11 23.31 -7.56
C ASN A 53 9.13 24.50 -7.54
N GLY A 54 8.33 24.65 -6.47
CA GLY A 54 7.35 25.74 -6.35
C GLY A 54 6.06 25.52 -7.15
N ALA A 55 5.83 24.34 -7.71
CA ALA A 55 4.56 24.02 -8.37
C ALA A 55 3.38 24.22 -7.42
N PRO A 56 2.18 24.60 -7.93
CA PRO A 56 0.99 24.68 -7.13
C PRO A 56 0.70 23.37 -6.39
N ASN A 57 0.13 23.44 -5.19
CA ASN A 57 -0.26 22.25 -4.45
C ASN A 57 -1.34 21.47 -5.21
N GLY A 58 -1.38 20.16 -5.00
CA GLY A 58 -2.24 19.25 -5.73
C GLY A 58 -3.74 19.42 -5.49
N LEU A 59 -4.51 18.43 -5.89
CA LEU A 59 -5.97 18.47 -5.92
C LEU A 59 -6.57 17.52 -4.90
N TRP A 60 -7.74 17.87 -4.35
CA TRP A 60 -8.61 16.94 -3.66
C TRP A 60 -9.52 16.25 -4.69
N TYR A 61 -9.55 14.92 -4.68
CA TYR A 61 -10.46 14.12 -5.50
C TYR A 61 -11.74 13.75 -4.77
N ILE A 62 -11.79 13.95 -3.46
CA ILE A 62 -12.95 13.77 -2.61
C ILE A 62 -12.98 14.89 -1.56
N SER A 63 -14.17 15.33 -1.17
CA SER A 63 -14.28 16.28 -0.06
C SER A 63 -14.11 15.57 1.29
N PRO A 64 -13.69 16.30 2.34
CA PRO A 64 -13.61 15.75 3.70
C PRO A 64 -14.96 15.17 4.18
N GLU A 65 -16.06 15.82 3.84
CA GLU A 65 -17.42 15.40 4.23
C GLU A 65 -17.80 14.08 3.55
N GLN A 66 -17.51 13.95 2.25
CA GLN A 66 -17.76 12.70 1.51
C GLN A 66 -16.89 11.55 2.03
N MET A 67 -15.62 11.82 2.32
CA MET A 67 -14.73 10.81 2.90
C MET A 67 -15.24 10.36 4.26
N ARG A 68 -15.70 11.30 5.10
CA ARG A 68 -16.27 11.01 6.40
C ARG A 68 -17.51 10.14 6.29
N GLU A 69 -18.44 10.48 5.42
CA GLU A 69 -19.67 9.71 5.20
C GLU A 69 -19.35 8.28 4.72
N ILE A 70 -18.37 8.12 3.80
CA ILE A 70 -17.93 6.79 3.35
C ILE A 70 -17.35 5.98 4.52
N TYR A 71 -16.52 6.59 5.37
CA TYR A 71 -15.88 5.88 6.49
C TYR A 71 -16.92 5.46 7.53
N ASP A 72 -17.86 6.36 7.90
CA ASP A 72 -18.94 6.07 8.82
C ASP A 72 -19.81 4.89 8.33
N LEU A 73 -20.26 4.96 7.07
CA LEU A 73 -21.08 3.92 6.45
C LEU A 73 -20.31 2.60 6.26
N ALA A 74 -19.01 2.67 5.94
CA ALA A 74 -18.19 1.48 5.78
C ALA A 74 -17.98 0.76 7.13
N LEU A 75 -17.72 1.49 8.21
CA LEU A 75 -17.64 0.92 9.57
C LEU A 75 -18.98 0.30 9.99
N GLU A 76 -20.09 0.98 9.71
CA GLU A 76 -21.43 0.47 10.00
C GLU A 76 -21.73 -0.86 9.32
N ASN A 77 -21.27 -1.03 8.08
CA ASN A 77 -21.54 -2.20 7.26
C ASN A 77 -20.39 -3.22 7.24
N ASN A 78 -19.37 -3.04 8.10
CA ASN A 78 -18.17 -3.87 8.15
C ASN A 78 -17.54 -4.06 6.74
N LEU A 79 -17.37 -2.95 6.01
CA LEU A 79 -16.71 -2.92 4.70
C LEU A 79 -15.25 -2.52 4.88
N LEU A 80 -14.37 -3.13 4.10
CA LEU A 80 -12.96 -2.77 4.03
C LEU A 80 -12.79 -1.53 3.14
N VAL A 81 -12.02 -0.55 3.61
CA VAL A 81 -11.71 0.66 2.84
C VAL A 81 -10.21 0.78 2.62
N HIS A 82 -9.82 0.96 1.36
CA HIS A 82 -8.48 1.32 0.95
C HIS A 82 -8.46 2.74 0.39
N THR A 83 -7.72 3.63 1.03
CA THR A 83 -7.67 5.05 0.64
C THR A 83 -6.33 5.37 0.02
N HIS A 84 -6.34 5.85 -1.23
CA HIS A 84 -5.16 6.39 -1.90
C HIS A 84 -4.78 7.72 -1.25
N THR A 85 -3.56 7.80 -0.77
CA THR A 85 -2.93 9.03 -0.28
C THR A 85 -1.46 9.05 -0.71
N ASN A 86 -1.05 10.05 -1.47
CA ASN A 86 0.35 10.25 -1.83
C ASN A 86 1.00 11.37 -1.02
N GLY A 87 0.29 12.49 -0.88
CA GLY A 87 0.75 13.61 -0.08
C GLY A 87 0.50 13.43 1.41
N ASP A 88 1.38 14.01 2.20
CA ASP A 88 1.29 14.02 3.66
C ASP A 88 0.06 14.79 4.18
N GLN A 89 -0.46 15.77 3.41
CA GLN A 89 -1.70 16.46 3.73
C GLN A 89 -2.91 15.55 3.52
N ALA A 90 -2.93 14.75 2.44
CA ALA A 90 -3.99 13.79 2.19
C ALA A 90 -3.98 12.63 3.20
N THR A 91 -2.78 12.17 3.56
CA THR A 91 -2.59 11.19 4.63
C THR A 91 -3.19 11.69 5.95
N GLN A 92 -2.93 12.95 6.32
CA GLN A 92 -3.47 13.52 7.55
C GLN A 92 -5.01 13.60 7.54
N LEU A 93 -5.59 14.03 6.42
CA LEU A 93 -7.05 14.07 6.28
C LEU A 93 -7.67 12.69 6.50
N ALA A 94 -7.08 11.64 5.90
CA ALA A 94 -7.60 10.28 6.06
C ALA A 94 -7.50 9.77 7.51
N ILE A 95 -6.39 10.09 8.22
CA ILE A 95 -6.20 9.76 9.64
C ILE A 95 -7.25 10.45 10.51
N GLU A 96 -7.39 11.77 10.39
CA GLU A 96 -8.34 12.58 11.19
C GLU A 96 -9.79 12.17 10.90
N THR A 97 -10.09 11.83 9.65
CA THR A 97 -11.42 11.35 9.26
C THR A 97 -11.75 10.02 9.92
N LEU A 98 -10.80 9.08 9.95
CA LEU A 98 -11.01 7.80 10.61
C LEU A 98 -11.09 7.95 12.13
N GLU A 99 -10.22 8.74 12.74
CA GLU A 99 -10.26 9.03 14.18
C GLU A 99 -11.65 9.52 14.58
N ALA A 100 -12.16 10.55 13.88
CA ALA A 100 -13.48 11.08 14.15
C ALA A 100 -14.63 10.07 13.90
N ALA A 101 -14.48 9.14 12.94
CA ALA A 101 -15.44 8.07 12.70
C ALA A 101 -15.42 7.03 13.82
N LEU A 102 -14.23 6.65 14.30
CA LEU A 102 -14.05 5.70 15.41
C LEU A 102 -14.52 6.27 16.74
N ASP A 103 -14.42 7.58 16.98
CA ASP A 103 -14.99 8.25 18.15
C ASP A 103 -16.52 8.08 18.23
N GLN A 104 -17.19 8.07 17.09
CA GLN A 104 -18.64 7.86 17.02
C GLN A 104 -19.02 6.37 17.03
N ARG A 105 -18.17 5.53 16.44
CA ARG A 105 -18.40 4.08 16.29
C ARG A 105 -17.10 3.33 16.55
N PRO A 106 -16.74 3.08 17.81
CA PRO A 106 -15.56 2.27 18.15
C PRO A 106 -15.63 0.90 17.45
N THR A 107 -14.65 0.63 16.62
CA THR A 107 -14.60 -0.59 15.81
C THR A 107 -13.19 -1.15 15.85
N HIS A 108 -13.07 -2.43 16.26
CA HIS A 108 -11.81 -3.15 16.25
C HIS A 108 -11.65 -3.90 14.92
N ASP A 109 -10.39 -4.12 14.52
CA ASP A 109 -10.04 -4.90 13.32
C ASP A 109 -10.71 -4.39 12.03
N HIS A 110 -10.90 -3.08 11.91
CA HIS A 110 -11.42 -2.47 10.68
C HIS A 110 -10.44 -2.60 9.50
N ARG A 111 -9.12 -2.57 9.77
CA ARG A 111 -8.00 -2.65 8.80
C ARG A 111 -8.11 -1.66 7.65
N PHE A 112 -8.65 -0.45 7.92
CA PHE A 112 -8.62 0.60 6.90
C PHE A 112 -7.18 0.88 6.51
N THR A 113 -6.89 0.79 5.21
CA THR A 113 -5.53 0.78 4.69
C THR A 113 -5.26 2.04 3.86
N LEU A 114 -4.17 2.75 4.16
CA LEU A 114 -3.67 3.79 3.27
C LEU A 114 -2.80 3.17 2.18
N GLN A 115 -3.22 3.40 0.93
CA GLN A 115 -2.49 2.96 -0.25
C GLN A 115 -1.48 4.03 -0.64
N HIS A 116 -0.29 3.59 -1.03
CA HIS A 116 0.88 4.39 -1.36
C HIS A 116 1.47 5.09 -0.13
N CYS A 117 0.72 5.96 0.54
CA CYS A 117 1.13 6.62 1.79
C CYS A 117 2.55 7.22 1.71
N GLN A 118 2.91 7.76 0.52
CA GLN A 118 4.30 7.96 0.10
C GLN A 118 5.06 8.95 0.95
N LEU A 119 4.41 10.03 1.39
CA LEU A 119 5.05 11.11 2.14
C LEU A 119 4.63 11.17 3.62
N ALA A 120 4.02 10.10 4.14
CA ALA A 120 3.69 10.03 5.55
C ALA A 120 4.93 10.19 6.42
N ASP A 121 4.81 11.00 7.46
CA ASP A 121 5.86 11.21 8.45
C ASP A 121 5.70 10.30 9.68
N ALA A 122 6.73 10.26 10.53
CA ALA A 122 6.74 9.42 11.72
C ALA A 122 5.61 9.76 12.72
N ALA A 123 5.12 11.01 12.75
CA ALA A 123 4.00 11.38 13.61
C ALA A 123 2.69 10.78 13.08
N GLN A 124 2.52 10.79 11.77
CA GLN A 124 1.37 10.19 11.10
C GLN A 124 1.36 8.66 11.27
N PHE A 125 2.50 7.99 11.14
CA PHE A 125 2.60 6.55 11.42
C PHE A 125 2.20 6.23 12.87
N ARG A 126 2.65 7.02 13.85
CA ARG A 126 2.20 6.82 15.24
C ARG A 126 0.70 7.03 15.44
N GLN A 127 0.09 7.95 14.72
CA GLN A 127 -1.37 8.14 14.76
C GLN A 127 -2.09 6.95 14.11
N MET A 128 -1.63 6.50 12.95
CA MET A 128 -2.18 5.31 12.28
C MET A 128 -2.13 4.06 13.16
N ALA A 129 -0.99 3.83 13.84
CA ALA A 129 -0.84 2.71 14.77
C ALA A 129 -1.89 2.73 15.89
N LYS A 130 -2.11 3.90 16.51
CA LYS A 130 -3.12 4.06 17.57
C LYS A 130 -4.53 3.78 17.11
N LEU A 131 -4.83 4.07 15.84
CA LEU A 131 -6.14 3.85 15.25
C LEU A 131 -6.32 2.43 14.68
N GLY A 132 -5.29 1.58 14.68
CA GLY A 132 -5.36 0.25 14.08
C GLY A 132 -5.44 0.26 12.55
N MET A 133 -4.89 1.29 11.92
CA MET A 133 -4.79 1.38 10.46
C MET A 133 -3.70 0.46 9.92
N CYS A 134 -3.84 0.12 8.65
CA CYS A 134 -2.81 -0.57 7.88
C CYS A 134 -2.23 0.35 6.80
N VAL A 135 -1.08 -0.01 6.25
CA VAL A 135 -0.50 0.67 5.09
C VAL A 135 -0.14 -0.34 4.00
N ASN A 136 -0.18 0.12 2.75
CA ASN A 136 0.33 -0.62 1.61
C ASN A 136 1.21 0.34 0.80
N LEU A 137 2.53 0.25 0.98
CA LEU A 137 3.49 1.25 0.52
C LEU A 137 3.96 0.97 -0.91
N PHE A 138 4.15 2.03 -1.71
CA PHE A 138 4.55 1.92 -3.10
C PHE A 138 6.08 1.85 -3.26
N ALA A 139 6.68 0.70 -2.91
CA ALA A 139 8.14 0.54 -2.88
C ALA A 139 8.82 0.78 -4.23
N ASN A 140 8.20 0.36 -5.35
CA ASN A 140 8.75 0.55 -6.70
C ASN A 140 8.96 2.01 -7.08
N HIS A 141 8.31 2.96 -6.40
CA HIS A 141 8.45 4.39 -6.69
C HIS A 141 9.89 4.89 -6.54
N HIS A 142 10.69 4.30 -5.63
CA HIS A 142 12.11 4.64 -5.50
C HIS A 142 12.88 4.39 -6.78
N PHE A 143 12.69 3.22 -7.40
CA PHE A 143 13.40 2.90 -8.62
C PHE A 143 12.96 3.78 -9.79
N PHE A 144 11.65 3.91 -10.02
CA PHE A 144 11.14 4.55 -11.24
C PHE A 144 11.14 6.08 -11.20
N TRP A 145 10.95 6.69 -10.02
CA TRP A 145 10.81 8.16 -9.89
C TRP A 145 11.67 8.77 -8.77
N GLY A 146 12.47 7.97 -8.07
CA GLY A 146 13.26 8.45 -6.93
C GLY A 146 14.15 9.63 -7.27
N ASP A 147 14.82 9.58 -8.41
CA ASP A 147 15.70 10.66 -8.88
C ASP A 147 14.93 11.95 -9.16
N GLU A 148 13.74 11.85 -9.77
CA GLU A 148 12.87 13.00 -10.01
C GLU A 148 12.28 13.57 -8.73
N HIS A 149 11.93 12.70 -7.78
CA HIS A 149 11.45 13.13 -6.47
C HIS A 149 12.54 13.88 -5.70
N TYR A 150 13.77 13.38 -5.73
CA TYR A 150 14.91 14.03 -5.11
C TYR A 150 15.21 15.40 -5.70
N ARG A 151 15.24 15.49 -7.05
CA ARG A 151 15.70 16.66 -7.78
C ARG A 151 14.62 17.71 -7.98
N LEU A 152 13.37 17.31 -8.19
CA LEU A 152 12.34 18.17 -8.78
C LEU A 152 11.07 18.31 -7.93
N THR A 153 10.50 17.20 -7.42
CA THR A 153 9.13 17.26 -6.88
C THR A 153 9.07 17.55 -5.40
N VAL A 154 9.76 16.77 -4.56
CA VAL A 154 9.68 16.91 -3.09
C VAL A 154 11.00 17.31 -2.44
N GLY A 155 12.10 17.27 -3.19
CA GLY A 155 13.43 17.62 -2.75
C GLY A 155 14.12 16.51 -1.92
N PRO A 156 15.42 16.66 -1.65
CA PRO A 156 16.26 15.61 -1.05
C PRO A 156 15.69 15.05 0.25
N GLU A 157 15.42 15.91 1.21
CA GLU A 157 15.01 15.52 2.56
C GLU A 157 13.72 14.68 2.57
N ARG A 158 12.71 15.07 1.78
CA ARG A 158 11.43 14.35 1.74
C ARG A 158 11.51 13.10 0.86
N ALA A 159 12.29 13.15 -0.22
CA ALA A 159 12.52 12.00 -1.09
C ALA A 159 13.21 10.85 -0.34
N GLU A 160 14.17 11.13 0.53
CA GLU A 160 14.85 10.11 1.34
C GLU A 160 13.93 9.44 2.37
N ARG A 161 12.91 10.14 2.85
CA ARG A 161 11.94 9.62 3.83
C ARG A 161 10.69 8.99 3.23
N MET A 162 10.47 9.10 1.91
CA MET A 162 9.24 8.60 1.30
C MET A 162 9.16 7.06 1.33
N ASN A 163 7.93 6.53 1.28
CA ASN A 163 7.66 5.08 1.38
C ASN A 163 8.38 4.44 2.58
N ALA A 164 8.13 4.97 3.76
CA ALA A 164 8.88 4.72 5.00
C ALA A 164 8.56 3.34 5.61
N CYS A 165 9.06 2.27 4.97
CA CYS A 165 8.79 0.89 5.37
C CYS A 165 9.31 0.58 6.78
N ARG A 166 10.55 0.99 7.10
CA ARG A 166 11.13 0.74 8.43
C ARG A 166 10.38 1.50 9.52
N THR A 167 9.98 2.75 9.23
CA THR A 167 9.17 3.54 10.16
C THR A 167 7.81 2.90 10.40
N ALA A 168 7.16 2.32 9.39
CA ALA A 168 5.89 1.60 9.55
C ALA A 168 6.07 0.37 10.46
N LEU A 169 7.10 -0.45 10.22
CA LEU A 169 7.43 -1.62 11.06
C LEU A 169 7.77 -1.22 12.50
N ALA A 170 8.57 -0.16 12.70
CA ALA A 170 8.94 0.34 14.03
C ALA A 170 7.75 0.86 14.85
N ASN A 171 6.60 1.08 14.23
CA ASN A 171 5.34 1.46 14.87
C ASN A 171 4.32 0.31 14.91
N ASP A 172 4.73 -0.92 14.62
CA ASP A 172 3.88 -2.13 14.59
C ASP A 172 2.65 -2.00 13.68
N ILE A 173 2.78 -1.22 12.57
CA ILE A 173 1.70 -1.07 11.61
C ILE A 173 1.69 -2.26 10.65
N PRO A 174 0.58 -2.98 10.52
CA PRO A 174 0.46 -4.03 9.51
C PRO A 174 0.69 -3.44 8.11
N MET A 175 1.68 -3.98 7.40
CA MET A 175 2.19 -3.40 6.17
C MET A 175 2.20 -4.40 5.03
N GLY A 176 1.64 -3.99 3.89
CA GLY A 176 1.95 -4.54 2.58
C GLY A 176 2.83 -3.58 1.78
N ILE A 177 3.46 -4.09 0.73
CA ILE A 177 4.14 -3.29 -0.30
C ILE A 177 3.64 -3.71 -1.68
N HIS A 178 3.64 -2.76 -2.63
CA HIS A 178 3.04 -3.01 -3.94
C HIS A 178 3.79 -2.30 -5.07
N SER A 179 3.48 -2.74 -6.30
CA SER A 179 3.99 -2.17 -7.56
C SER A 179 3.01 -1.20 -8.23
N ASP A 180 1.77 -1.15 -7.77
CA ASP A 180 0.67 -0.40 -8.42
C ASP A 180 0.51 -0.75 -9.92
N ALA A 181 0.63 -2.04 -10.24
CA ALA A 181 0.51 -2.48 -11.63
C ALA A 181 -0.83 -2.02 -12.27
N PRO A 182 -0.84 -1.50 -13.49
CA PRO A 182 0.25 -1.44 -14.48
C PRO A 182 1.10 -0.17 -14.43
N ILE A 183 1.03 0.65 -13.38
CA ILE A 183 1.84 1.88 -13.23
C ILE A 183 3.33 1.53 -13.23
N THR A 184 3.70 0.49 -12.49
CA THR A 184 4.99 -0.20 -12.66
C THR A 184 4.76 -1.68 -12.94
N PRO A 185 5.73 -2.41 -13.48
CA PRO A 185 5.57 -3.83 -13.78
C PRO A 185 5.18 -4.65 -12.54
N LEU A 186 4.33 -5.66 -12.74
CA LEU A 186 3.99 -6.62 -11.71
C LEU A 186 5.17 -7.56 -11.48
N GLY A 187 5.83 -7.46 -10.33
CA GLY A 187 6.96 -8.30 -9.95
C GLY A 187 7.16 -8.24 -8.44
N PRO A 188 6.55 -9.17 -7.66
CA PRO A 188 6.62 -9.09 -6.19
C PRO A 188 8.05 -9.10 -5.64
N LEU A 189 8.96 -9.91 -6.19
CA LEU A 189 10.35 -9.94 -5.76
C LEU A 189 11.08 -8.62 -6.09
N PHE A 190 10.79 -8.01 -7.25
CA PHE A 190 11.30 -6.68 -7.57
C PHE A 190 10.74 -5.61 -6.61
N THR A 191 9.48 -5.72 -6.21
CA THR A 191 8.88 -4.82 -5.21
C THR A 191 9.58 -4.98 -3.86
N ALA A 192 9.83 -6.22 -3.43
CA ALA A 192 10.61 -6.51 -2.22
C ALA A 192 12.03 -5.95 -2.32
N TRP A 193 12.72 -6.17 -3.45
CA TRP A 193 14.05 -5.62 -3.71
C TRP A 193 14.08 -4.09 -3.59
N CYS A 194 13.06 -3.39 -4.09
CA CYS A 194 12.96 -1.94 -3.95
C CYS A 194 12.88 -1.50 -2.48
N ALA A 195 12.16 -2.22 -1.62
CA ALA A 195 12.05 -1.91 -0.19
C ALA A 195 13.33 -2.24 0.60
N VAL A 196 14.02 -3.31 0.21
CA VAL A 196 15.30 -3.75 0.84
C VAL A 196 16.44 -2.81 0.50
N ASN A 197 16.57 -2.41 -0.77
CA ASN A 197 17.76 -1.71 -1.27
C ASN A 197 17.54 -0.20 -1.48
N ARG A 198 16.33 0.24 -1.75
CA ARG A 198 15.96 1.65 -2.01
C ARG A 198 16.84 2.32 -3.07
N ILE A 199 17.20 1.58 -4.10
CA ILE A 199 18.05 2.04 -5.20
C ILE A 199 17.17 2.67 -6.29
N THR A 200 17.52 3.88 -6.74
CA THR A 200 16.90 4.55 -7.89
C THR A 200 17.46 4.04 -9.22
N ALA A 201 16.82 4.40 -10.34
CA ALA A 201 17.32 4.02 -11.68
C ALA A 201 18.73 4.54 -11.98
N SER A 202 19.17 5.65 -11.35
CA SER A 202 20.55 6.15 -11.49
C SER A 202 21.56 5.45 -10.58
N GLY A 203 21.12 4.50 -9.74
CA GLY A 203 21.98 3.80 -8.79
C GLY A 203 22.16 4.52 -7.44
N ARG A 204 21.41 5.59 -7.17
CA ARG A 204 21.41 6.27 -5.88
C ARG A 204 20.69 5.41 -4.83
N VAL A 205 21.28 5.20 -3.68
CA VAL A 205 20.56 4.73 -2.49
C VAL A 205 19.85 5.92 -1.87
N GLN A 206 18.52 5.83 -1.73
CA GLN A 206 17.67 6.92 -1.31
C GLN A 206 17.03 6.63 0.05
N GLY A 207 17.66 7.15 1.13
CA GLY A 207 17.21 6.97 2.51
C GLY A 207 17.42 5.55 3.01
N ASP A 208 18.67 5.13 3.13
CA ASP A 208 19.09 3.81 3.60
C ASP A 208 18.55 3.43 4.98
N PHE A 209 18.28 4.46 5.80
CA PHE A 209 17.67 4.29 7.13
C PHE A 209 16.22 3.75 7.10
N GLU A 210 15.57 3.75 5.93
CA GLU A 210 14.24 3.15 5.72
C GLU A 210 14.30 1.78 5.00
N CYS A 211 15.49 1.24 4.72
CA CYS A 211 15.64 -0.12 4.23
C CYS A 211 15.13 -1.13 5.26
N ILE A 212 14.48 -2.18 4.80
CA ILE A 212 13.99 -3.29 5.62
C ILE A 212 14.75 -4.58 5.28
N SER A 213 14.63 -5.60 6.13
CA SER A 213 15.23 -6.90 5.86
C SER A 213 14.54 -7.62 4.70
N VAL A 214 15.19 -8.64 4.15
CA VAL A 214 14.60 -9.51 3.12
C VAL A 214 13.36 -10.21 3.68
N GLU A 215 13.44 -10.71 4.91
CA GLU A 215 12.31 -11.39 5.58
C GLU A 215 11.12 -10.45 5.76
N ASP A 216 11.34 -9.21 6.20
CA ASP A 216 10.28 -8.20 6.33
C ASP A 216 9.64 -7.87 4.98
N ALA A 217 10.44 -7.78 3.92
CA ALA A 217 9.95 -7.51 2.57
C ALA A 217 9.16 -8.71 2.00
N LEU A 218 9.62 -9.95 2.24
CA LEU A 218 8.86 -11.16 1.88
C LEU A 218 7.55 -11.25 2.65
N TYR A 219 7.56 -10.93 3.94
CA TYR A 219 6.33 -10.82 4.72
C TYR A 219 5.37 -9.78 4.12
N ALA A 220 5.86 -8.61 3.76
CA ALA A 220 5.06 -7.51 3.25
C ALA A 220 4.42 -7.79 1.87
N ILE A 221 5.04 -8.64 1.02
CA ILE A 221 4.44 -9.08 -0.25
C ILE A 221 3.55 -10.32 -0.13
N THR A 222 3.50 -10.96 1.05
CA THR A 222 2.74 -12.19 1.30
C THR A 222 1.70 -11.99 2.42
N LEU A 223 2.02 -12.36 3.65
CA LEU A 223 1.08 -12.31 4.77
C LEU A 223 0.68 -10.88 5.13
N GLY A 224 1.60 -9.91 5.07
CA GLY A 224 1.29 -8.49 5.28
C GLY A 224 0.29 -7.96 4.26
N ALA A 225 0.48 -8.29 2.98
CA ALA A 225 -0.48 -7.95 1.93
C ALA A 225 -1.84 -8.62 2.16
N ALA A 226 -1.86 -9.92 2.50
CA ALA A 226 -3.09 -10.65 2.81
C ALA A 226 -3.83 -10.04 4.00
N TYR A 227 -3.09 -9.60 5.03
CA TYR A 227 -3.66 -8.95 6.21
C TYR A 227 -4.41 -7.67 5.87
N THR A 228 -3.84 -6.82 4.99
CA THR A 228 -4.50 -5.57 4.57
C THR A 228 -5.81 -5.82 3.79
N LEU A 229 -6.00 -7.05 3.30
CA LEU A 229 -7.20 -7.47 2.55
C LEU A 229 -8.18 -8.28 3.40
N LYS A 230 -7.90 -8.54 4.67
CA LYS A 230 -8.64 -9.48 5.54
C LYS A 230 -8.67 -10.91 4.98
N LEU A 231 -7.59 -11.33 4.34
CA LEU A 231 -7.43 -12.67 3.76
C LEU A 231 -6.32 -13.49 4.44
N ASP A 232 -5.71 -12.97 5.48
CA ASP A 232 -4.60 -13.60 6.23
C ASP A 232 -4.98 -14.93 6.91
N GLY A 233 -6.26 -15.18 7.13
CA GLY A 233 -6.77 -16.49 7.56
C GLY A 233 -6.89 -17.53 6.43
N GLU A 234 -6.78 -17.10 5.17
CA GLU A 234 -6.99 -17.96 3.99
C GLU A 234 -5.71 -18.12 3.15
N ILE A 235 -4.88 -17.07 3.04
CA ILE A 235 -3.69 -16.99 2.19
C ILE A 235 -2.55 -16.22 2.89
N GLY A 236 -1.40 -16.14 2.23
CA GLY A 236 -0.27 -15.30 2.61
C GLY A 236 0.79 -15.99 3.47
N SER A 237 0.52 -17.18 3.99
CA SER A 237 1.49 -18.01 4.69
C SER A 237 1.24 -19.49 4.43
N ILE A 238 2.26 -20.31 4.67
CA ILE A 238 2.19 -21.78 4.52
C ILE A 238 1.78 -22.37 5.86
N GLU A 239 0.47 -22.52 6.06
CA GLU A 239 -0.12 -23.03 7.29
C GLU A 239 -1.25 -24.03 6.97
N ALA A 240 -1.44 -25.03 7.85
CA ALA A 240 -2.54 -25.95 7.71
C ALA A 240 -3.89 -25.22 7.79
N GLY A 241 -4.76 -25.47 6.83
CA GLY A 241 -6.08 -24.83 6.71
C GLY A 241 -6.15 -23.66 5.75
N LYS A 242 -5.02 -23.14 5.27
CA LYS A 242 -4.98 -22.12 4.22
C LYS A 242 -4.94 -22.74 2.83
N HIS A 243 -5.22 -21.92 1.82
CA HIS A 243 -5.12 -22.35 0.42
C HIS A 243 -3.69 -22.77 0.09
N ALA A 244 -3.56 -23.84 -0.70
CA ALA A 244 -2.26 -24.33 -1.18
C ALA A 244 -1.81 -23.50 -2.39
N ASP A 245 -1.48 -22.23 -2.13
CA ASP A 245 -1.03 -21.25 -3.11
C ASP A 245 0.42 -20.87 -2.80
N PHE A 246 1.35 -21.21 -3.69
CA PHE A 246 2.79 -21.06 -3.49
C PHE A 246 3.46 -20.45 -4.72
N ALA A 247 4.52 -19.68 -4.51
CA ALA A 247 5.57 -19.47 -5.50
C ALA A 247 6.71 -20.44 -5.19
N VAL A 248 7.23 -21.10 -6.23
CA VAL A 248 8.40 -21.97 -6.14
C VAL A 248 9.57 -21.23 -6.76
N LEU A 249 10.59 -20.95 -5.97
CA LEU A 249 11.77 -20.21 -6.36
C LEU A 249 12.94 -21.17 -6.62
N GLU A 250 13.87 -20.77 -7.47
CA GLU A 250 15.07 -21.59 -7.75
C GLU A 250 16.14 -21.45 -6.67
N ASP A 251 16.18 -20.27 -6.00
CA ASP A 251 17.09 -19.99 -4.90
C ASP A 251 16.30 -19.61 -3.64
N ASP A 252 16.89 -19.83 -2.46
CA ASP A 252 16.32 -19.35 -1.20
C ASP A 252 16.58 -17.84 -1.06
N PRO A 253 15.54 -17.00 -1.10
CA PRO A 253 15.71 -15.55 -1.05
C PRO A 253 16.26 -15.05 0.29
N THR A 254 16.27 -15.87 1.33
CA THR A 254 16.82 -15.51 2.66
C THR A 254 18.30 -15.81 2.80
N GLU A 255 18.87 -16.61 1.89
CA GLU A 255 20.27 -17.02 1.91
C GLU A 255 21.15 -16.27 0.88
N ILE A 256 20.54 -15.41 0.05
CA ILE A 256 21.24 -14.61 -0.96
C ILE A 256 21.47 -13.17 -0.48
N ASP A 257 22.33 -12.43 -1.20
CA ASP A 257 22.44 -10.98 -0.97
C ASP A 257 21.12 -10.29 -1.36
N GLY A 258 20.63 -9.40 -0.51
CA GLY A 258 19.42 -8.63 -0.79
C GLY A 258 19.48 -7.82 -2.09
N ALA A 259 20.69 -7.50 -2.58
CA ALA A 259 20.88 -6.86 -3.88
C ALA A 259 20.46 -7.74 -5.07
N ASP A 260 20.51 -9.07 -4.91
CA ASP A 260 20.18 -10.05 -5.94
C ASP A 260 18.72 -10.52 -5.88
N LEU A 261 17.94 -10.08 -4.88
CA LEU A 261 16.55 -10.53 -4.65
C LEU A 261 15.66 -10.38 -5.90
N LYS A 262 15.86 -9.36 -6.71
CA LYS A 262 15.10 -9.12 -7.95
C LYS A 262 15.42 -10.11 -9.07
N ASP A 263 16.54 -10.79 -8.98
CA ASP A 263 17.06 -11.71 -10.00
C ASP A 263 16.74 -13.19 -9.68
N VAL A 264 16.17 -13.45 -8.49
CA VAL A 264 15.69 -14.79 -8.11
C VAL A 264 14.60 -15.25 -9.08
N ARG A 265 14.85 -16.38 -9.71
CA ARG A 265 13.93 -16.92 -10.70
C ARG A 265 12.77 -17.67 -10.05
N VAL A 266 11.58 -17.44 -10.58
CA VAL A 266 10.39 -18.20 -10.20
C VAL A 266 10.30 -19.42 -11.11
N TRP A 267 10.53 -20.63 -10.56
CA TRP A 267 10.37 -21.87 -11.29
C TRP A 267 8.92 -22.11 -11.70
N GLY A 268 7.99 -21.70 -10.85
CA GLY A 268 6.57 -21.86 -11.12
C GLY A 268 5.71 -21.41 -9.93
N THR A 269 4.41 -21.61 -10.08
CA THR A 269 3.43 -21.34 -9.03
C THR A 269 2.54 -22.55 -8.81
N VAL A 270 2.02 -22.66 -7.60
CA VAL A 270 0.98 -23.62 -7.23
C VAL A 270 -0.26 -22.83 -6.84
N GLN A 271 -1.40 -23.13 -7.43
CA GLN A 271 -2.68 -22.53 -7.09
C GLN A 271 -3.69 -23.63 -6.73
N ALA A 272 -4.21 -23.60 -5.53
CA ALA A 272 -5.12 -24.62 -4.98
C ALA A 272 -4.57 -26.04 -5.19
N GLY A 273 -3.25 -26.24 -5.02
CA GLY A 273 -2.55 -27.50 -5.20
C GLY A 273 -2.23 -27.87 -6.66
N ARG A 274 -2.63 -27.05 -7.64
CA ARG A 274 -2.29 -27.27 -9.05
C ARG A 274 -1.03 -26.50 -9.44
N VAL A 275 -0.07 -27.23 -10.01
CA VAL A 275 1.23 -26.69 -10.45
C VAL A 275 1.12 -26.01 -11.81
N PHE A 276 1.77 -24.87 -11.94
CA PHE A 276 1.97 -24.09 -13.18
C PHE A 276 3.46 -23.74 -13.28
N GLU A 277 4.16 -24.44 -14.16
CA GLU A 277 5.57 -24.14 -14.42
C GLU A 277 5.69 -22.82 -15.20
N ALA A 278 6.72 -22.03 -14.89
CA ALA A 278 7.03 -20.82 -15.65
C ALA A 278 7.46 -21.26 -17.07
N GLN A 279 6.83 -20.68 -18.09
CA GLN A 279 7.26 -20.91 -19.48
C GLN A 279 8.56 -20.12 -19.68
N GLY A 280 9.63 -20.80 -20.00
CA GLY A 280 11.03 -20.39 -20.02
C GLY A 280 11.27 -18.90 -20.22
N ALA A 281 11.97 -18.32 -19.25
CA ALA A 281 12.58 -17.01 -19.36
C ALA A 281 13.88 -17.11 -20.17
#